data_63bc065fa68181475c129f3fc55b0d7a
#
_entry.id   63bc065fa68181475c129f3fc55b0d7a
#
_cell.length_a   1.000
_cell.length_b   1.000
_cell.length_c   1.000
_cell.angle_alpha   90.00
_cell.angle_beta   90.00
_cell.angle_gamma   90.00
#
_symmetry.space_group_name_H-M   'P 1'
#
loop_
_entity.id
_entity.type
_entity.pdbx_description
1 polymer ?
#
loop_
_entity_poly.entity_id
_entity_poly.type
_entity_poly.pdbx_seq_one_letter_code
_entity_poly.pdbx_strand_id
1 'polypeptide(L)'
;NVPFRIGREARSEEEPHAGRIYTNFFRGVPGTLKATILPESTGEADDRSQAFTYRLTGKDYGRPDHPYRIKEPPPNYDSAKYRWNTNNKPIIPNRKFDLLGISWGGDLTGYGTRWVLADWEERVKIERIFRNYDLGWLYYIQTEGGSPNIGIPDDEFMDNNNLPYRLYVRQGRRIDGRYTLKESDIHKDLRGNGLRGPLNSDSVAIGVYGIDAHNVQGPTSRKEPRSGEGAAEGTLHLFDVTGPYQIPYGVMVPKQHQGILFPVGISSTHVAMCTVRMEPVWSSLGEAAGVAAALAIDHDLELGDLPVSQIQDQLVKQGCVLFFYTDLPRDAPSFEAVQKLSLLGAVANNDPDRFHSNGPSASLTDLNKKAYRFRPKELVTRSEFARMVVKGLQVPLSITAAHFSDVPRGHPAFQYIETLYDYSTQSHEPFFDYEIQKEPGKSTRVLAHPDQEVTSAKAIKIISGLLQEKVQVWPKPDTNLTRGEAAQLIYQQNDMNNRVKSLY
;
A
#
# COMPACT_ATOMS: atom_id res chain seq x y z
N ASN A 1 -17.62 17.86 16.01
CA ASN A 1 -16.16 17.62 15.98
C ASN A 1 -15.89 16.13 15.83
N VAL A 2 -15.27 15.74 14.71
CA VAL A 2 -14.85 14.33 14.53
C VAL A 2 -13.64 14.06 15.42
N PRO A 3 -13.64 13.00 16.24
CA PRO A 3 -12.48 12.61 17.02
C PRO A 3 -11.28 12.29 16.11
N PHE A 4 -10.11 12.69 16.56
CA PHE A 4 -8.87 12.46 15.81
C PHE A 4 -7.70 12.20 16.76
N ARG A 5 -6.64 11.64 16.22
CA ARG A 5 -5.34 11.43 16.86
C ARG A 5 -4.25 12.22 16.16
N ILE A 6 -3.22 12.55 16.91
CA ILE A 6 -1.95 13.12 16.46
C ILE A 6 -0.81 12.36 17.13
N GLY A 7 0.41 12.64 16.72
CA GLY A 7 1.59 12.04 17.36
C GLY A 7 1.81 10.59 16.96
N ARG A 8 2.50 9.85 17.82
CA ARG A 8 2.97 8.48 17.59
C ARG A 8 2.39 7.51 18.61
N GLU A 9 2.02 6.34 18.12
CA GLU A 9 1.63 5.20 18.94
C GLU A 9 2.87 4.58 19.61
N ALA A 10 2.66 3.85 20.73
CA ALA A 10 3.71 3.08 21.35
C ALA A 10 4.13 1.90 20.48
N ARG A 11 5.39 1.50 20.58
CA ARG A 11 5.93 0.31 19.92
C ARG A 11 5.21 -0.95 20.38
N SER A 12 4.90 -1.83 19.44
CA SER A 12 4.23 -3.11 19.67
C SER A 12 4.65 -4.14 18.62
N GLU A 13 4.13 -5.37 18.73
CA GLU A 13 4.32 -6.39 17.69
C GLU A 13 3.71 -6.01 16.34
N GLU A 14 2.58 -5.28 16.35
CA GLU A 14 1.94 -4.79 15.13
C GLU A 14 2.57 -3.48 14.60
N GLU A 15 3.31 -2.78 15.45
CA GLU A 15 3.95 -1.49 15.20
C GLU A 15 5.41 -1.53 15.66
N PRO A 16 6.28 -2.37 15.08
CA PRO A 16 7.65 -2.54 15.56
C PRO A 16 8.54 -1.31 15.41
N HIS A 17 8.19 -0.37 14.53
CA HIS A 17 8.92 0.86 14.31
C HIS A 17 8.21 2.11 14.86
N ALA A 18 7.18 1.93 15.71
CA ALA A 18 6.47 3.03 16.32
C ALA A 18 7.17 3.61 17.56
N GLY A 19 6.67 4.78 18.00
CA GLY A 19 7.09 5.45 19.21
C GLY A 19 8.39 6.23 19.07
N ARG A 20 9.01 6.50 20.21
CA ARG A 20 10.27 7.27 20.30
C ARG A 20 11.43 6.37 19.98
N ILE A 21 11.90 6.40 18.72
CA ILE A 21 12.94 5.53 18.21
C ILE A 21 14.07 6.31 17.52
N TYR A 22 15.26 5.77 17.63
CA TYR A 22 16.43 6.15 16.86
C TYR A 22 16.79 5.02 15.91
N THR A 23 17.16 5.33 14.69
CA THR A 23 17.58 4.35 13.68
C THR A 23 18.88 4.78 13.05
N ASN A 24 19.65 3.84 12.54
CA ASN A 24 20.83 4.09 11.72
C ASN A 24 20.42 4.38 10.28
N PHE A 25 19.89 5.56 10.07
CA PHE A 25 19.25 6.03 8.87
C PHE A 25 20.08 5.91 7.57
N PHE A 26 21.40 6.08 7.62
CA PHE A 26 22.26 6.19 6.42
C PHE A 26 23.03 4.94 6.06
N ARG A 27 22.91 3.86 6.82
CA ARG A 27 23.57 2.60 6.49
C ARG A 27 22.64 1.43 6.74
N GLY A 28 21.84 1.13 5.71
CA GLY A 28 21.51 -0.27 5.52
C GLY A 28 22.82 -1.05 5.41
N VAL A 29 22.98 -2.13 6.15
CA VAL A 29 24.02 -3.11 5.86
C VAL A 29 23.84 -3.47 4.38
N PRO A 30 24.88 -3.43 3.52
CA PRO A 30 24.73 -3.82 2.13
C PRO A 30 24.01 -5.17 2.04
N GLY A 31 22.82 -5.16 1.38
CA GLY A 31 21.95 -6.35 1.28
C GLY A 31 20.83 -6.46 2.33
N THR A 32 20.76 -5.55 3.31
CA THR A 32 19.59 -5.44 4.21
C THR A 32 19.25 -3.97 4.39
N LEU A 33 18.09 -3.57 3.88
CA LEU A 33 17.57 -2.20 4.06
C LEU A 33 16.75 -2.06 5.35
N LYS A 34 16.91 -2.98 6.30
CA LYS A 34 16.24 -2.89 7.60
C LYS A 34 16.99 -1.86 8.44
N ALA A 35 16.33 -0.78 8.79
CA ALA A 35 16.87 0.15 9.78
C ALA A 35 17.01 -0.59 11.12
N THR A 36 18.21 -0.58 11.67
CA THR A 36 18.44 -1.11 13.02
C THR A 36 17.91 -0.08 14.02
N ILE A 37 17.02 -0.50 14.89
CA ILE A 37 16.56 0.32 16.01
C ILE A 37 17.69 0.35 17.05
N LEU A 38 18.14 1.55 17.40
CA LEU A 38 19.25 1.76 18.32
C LEU A 38 18.80 1.57 19.79
N PRO A 39 19.75 1.17 20.70
CA PRO A 39 19.43 0.84 22.10
C PRO A 39 18.79 1.97 22.91
N GLU A 40 19.06 3.23 22.58
CA GLU A 40 18.51 4.41 23.25
C GLU A 40 17.02 4.69 22.92
N SER A 41 16.42 3.87 22.07
CA SER A 41 15.02 3.96 21.68
C SER A 41 14.11 3.45 22.81
N THR A 42 13.22 4.30 23.32
CA THR A 42 12.27 3.90 24.36
C THR A 42 11.03 3.21 23.79
N GLY A 43 10.64 3.51 22.56
CA GLY A 43 9.43 3.01 21.93
C GLY A 43 8.12 3.57 22.53
N GLU A 44 8.21 4.60 23.38
CA GLU A 44 7.05 5.21 24.01
C GLU A 44 6.25 6.07 23.02
N ALA A 45 4.93 6.11 23.20
CA ALA A 45 4.06 7.03 22.48
C ALA A 45 4.33 8.49 22.88
N ASP A 46 4.04 9.41 21.97
CA ASP A 46 3.99 10.84 22.25
C ASP A 46 3.04 11.58 21.29
N ASP A 47 2.84 12.87 21.52
CA ASP A 47 1.98 13.74 20.71
C ASP A 47 2.71 14.42 19.54
N ARG A 48 3.97 14.08 19.28
CA ARG A 48 4.81 14.77 18.30
C ARG A 48 4.57 14.25 16.90
N SER A 49 4.55 15.16 15.93
CA SER A 49 4.54 14.86 14.50
C SER A 49 5.94 14.96 13.91
N GLN A 50 6.15 14.27 12.78
CA GLN A 50 7.36 14.45 11.99
C GLN A 50 7.52 15.90 11.49
N ALA A 51 8.75 16.28 11.14
CA ALA A 51 9.10 17.59 10.63
C ALA A 51 8.26 18.02 9.43
N PHE A 52 7.94 19.30 9.35
CA PHE A 52 7.37 19.96 8.18
C PHE A 52 8.40 20.87 7.53
N THR A 53 8.11 21.35 6.33
CA THR A 53 8.98 22.25 5.56
C THR A 53 8.14 23.04 4.54
N TYR A 54 8.62 24.18 4.09
CA TYR A 54 8.26 24.69 2.77
C TYR A 54 9.14 23.96 1.76
N ARG A 55 8.56 23.08 0.96
CA ARG A 55 9.31 22.31 -0.02
C ARG A 55 9.77 23.23 -1.14
N LEU A 56 10.95 23.83 -0.97
CA LEU A 56 11.51 24.76 -1.93
C LEU A 56 12.02 24.00 -3.17
N THR A 57 11.86 24.61 -4.33
CA THR A 57 12.59 24.23 -5.52
C THR A 57 13.90 25.03 -5.54
N GLY A 58 15.02 24.35 -5.74
CA GLY A 58 16.30 24.97 -6.02
C GLY A 58 16.50 25.17 -7.51
N LYS A 59 17.17 26.25 -7.91
CA LYS A 59 17.63 26.51 -9.27
C LYS A 59 19.10 26.89 -9.26
N ASP A 60 19.89 26.26 -10.13
CA ASP A 60 21.26 26.62 -10.34
C ASP A 60 21.36 27.66 -11.46
N TYR A 61 21.70 28.89 -11.12
CA TYR A 61 21.86 30.00 -12.07
C TYR A 61 23.21 29.98 -12.78
N GLY A 62 24.15 29.14 -12.38
CA GLY A 62 25.49 29.05 -12.98
C GLY A 62 26.41 30.24 -12.68
N ARG A 63 25.93 31.20 -11.87
CA ARG A 63 26.68 32.41 -11.49
C ARG A 63 26.26 32.88 -10.12
N PRO A 64 27.16 33.50 -9.33
CA PRO A 64 26.85 33.91 -7.94
C PRO A 64 26.09 35.25 -7.86
N ASP A 65 26.03 36.02 -8.91
CA ASP A 65 25.43 37.38 -8.98
C ASP A 65 23.96 37.37 -9.47
N HIS A 66 23.25 36.25 -9.29
CA HIS A 66 21.84 36.12 -9.66
C HIS A 66 20.92 36.92 -8.73
N PRO A 67 19.71 37.33 -9.18
CA PRO A 67 18.82 38.20 -8.42
C PRO A 67 18.18 37.53 -7.17
N TYR A 68 18.21 36.21 -7.09
CA TYR A 68 17.62 35.42 -5.99
C TYR A 68 18.64 35.04 -4.91
N ARG A 69 19.69 35.81 -4.79
CA ARG A 69 20.63 35.72 -3.68
C ARG A 69 20.08 36.47 -2.48
N ILE A 70 20.01 35.79 -1.33
CA ILE A 70 19.61 36.40 -0.07
C ILE A 70 20.77 37.24 0.45
N LYS A 71 20.54 38.55 0.64
CA LYS A 71 21.60 39.50 1.02
C LYS A 71 21.91 39.50 2.51
N GLU A 72 20.88 39.27 3.32
CA GLU A 72 20.99 39.29 4.78
C GLU A 72 20.37 38.02 5.38
N PRO A 73 20.90 37.53 6.50
CA PRO A 73 20.35 36.34 7.14
C PRO A 73 18.92 36.59 7.59
N PRO A 74 17.98 35.62 7.38
CA PRO A 74 16.62 35.73 7.88
C PRO A 74 16.58 35.79 9.43
N PRO A 75 15.49 36.29 10.02
CA PRO A 75 15.32 36.31 11.46
C PRO A 75 15.56 34.95 12.12
N ASN A 76 16.30 34.94 13.22
CA ASN A 76 16.69 33.75 13.99
C ASN A 76 17.59 32.74 13.22
N TYR A 77 18.33 33.22 12.23
CA TYR A 77 19.34 32.42 11.55
C TYR A 77 20.40 31.91 12.52
N ASP A 78 20.72 30.61 12.37
CA ASP A 78 21.78 29.96 13.13
C ASP A 78 22.42 28.90 12.21
N SER A 79 23.61 29.17 11.72
CA SER A 79 24.31 28.29 10.77
C SER A 79 24.58 26.89 11.32
N ALA A 80 24.62 26.73 12.64
CA ALA A 80 24.82 25.44 13.27
C ALA A 80 23.68 24.43 13.00
N LYS A 81 22.51 24.93 12.60
CA LYS A 81 21.31 24.11 12.27
C LYS A 81 21.34 23.52 10.88
N TYR A 82 22.26 23.93 10.01
CA TYR A 82 22.22 23.59 8.60
C TYR A 82 23.44 22.82 8.15
N ARG A 83 23.22 22.02 7.11
CA ARG A 83 24.28 21.35 6.32
C ARG A 83 23.87 21.43 4.85
N TRP A 84 24.85 21.38 3.98
CA TRP A 84 24.66 21.34 2.56
C TRP A 84 25.63 20.38 1.89
N ASN A 85 25.14 19.53 0.99
CA ASN A 85 25.95 18.67 0.17
C ASN A 85 25.96 19.23 -1.28
N THR A 86 27.12 19.67 -1.72
CA THR A 86 27.32 20.25 -3.05
C THR A 86 27.13 19.26 -4.21
N ASN A 87 26.94 17.98 -3.93
CA ASN A 87 26.74 16.94 -4.95
C ASN A 87 25.31 16.90 -5.53
N ASN A 88 24.41 17.76 -5.06
CA ASN A 88 23.08 17.88 -5.63
C ASN A 88 23.17 18.44 -7.05
N LYS A 89 22.82 17.59 -8.03
CA LYS A 89 22.77 17.99 -9.43
C LYS A 89 21.34 18.36 -9.82
N PRO A 90 21.15 19.32 -10.73
CA PRO A 90 19.84 19.59 -11.32
C PRO A 90 19.29 18.32 -11.99
N ILE A 91 18.10 17.92 -11.60
CA ILE A 91 17.42 16.68 -12.08
C ILE A 91 16.17 16.96 -12.90
N ILE A 92 15.69 18.21 -12.90
CA ILE A 92 14.52 18.66 -13.67
C ILE A 92 14.92 19.75 -14.68
N PRO A 93 14.09 19.98 -15.72
CA PRO A 93 14.36 21.01 -16.71
C PRO A 93 14.69 22.38 -16.11
N ASN A 94 15.37 23.22 -16.85
CA ASN A 94 15.77 24.58 -16.45
C ASN A 94 16.74 24.64 -15.25
N ARG A 95 17.56 23.61 -15.05
CA ARG A 95 18.55 23.51 -13.98
C ARG A 95 17.92 23.54 -12.57
N LYS A 96 16.70 23.06 -12.44
CA LYS A 96 15.98 22.97 -11.18
C LYS A 96 16.23 21.64 -10.49
N PHE A 97 16.02 21.60 -9.19
CA PHE A 97 16.11 20.40 -8.36
C PHE A 97 15.27 20.56 -7.10
N ASP A 98 14.94 19.44 -6.48
CA ASP A 98 14.24 19.44 -5.19
C ASP A 98 15.19 19.90 -4.08
N LEU A 99 14.90 21.04 -3.48
CA LEU A 99 15.61 21.58 -2.34
C LEU A 99 14.97 21.04 -1.06
N LEU A 100 14.95 19.72 -0.95
CA LEU A 100 14.47 18.99 0.22
C LEU A 100 15.67 18.55 1.06
N GLY A 101 15.87 19.18 2.19
CA GLY A 101 16.84 18.74 3.18
C GLY A 101 16.17 17.89 4.25
N ILE A 102 16.88 16.87 4.71
CA ILE A 102 16.50 16.11 5.90
C ILE A 102 17.23 16.74 7.07
N SER A 103 16.87 16.44 8.28
CA SER A 103 17.46 16.78 9.60
C SER A 103 18.34 18.03 9.74
N TRP A 104 19.19 18.35 8.78
CA TRP A 104 20.11 19.50 8.75
C TRP A 104 19.83 20.45 7.58
N GLY A 105 18.64 20.34 6.97
CA GLY A 105 18.18 21.15 5.85
C GLY A 105 16.87 21.85 6.16
N GLY A 106 15.89 21.76 5.27
CA GLY A 106 14.59 22.41 5.41
C GLY A 106 13.63 21.79 6.44
N ASP A 107 13.97 20.66 7.03
CA ASP A 107 13.10 19.96 8.00
C ASP A 107 13.15 20.61 9.39
N LEU A 108 12.12 21.40 9.72
CA LEU A 108 11.98 22.01 11.04
C LEU A 108 11.10 21.14 11.94
N THR A 109 11.66 20.72 13.06
CA THR A 109 10.96 19.93 14.10
C THR A 109 10.36 20.81 15.20
N GLY A 110 9.47 20.22 16.01
CA GLY A 110 8.94 20.85 17.23
C GLY A 110 7.73 21.76 17.03
N TYR A 111 7.38 22.11 15.79
CA TYR A 111 6.25 23.00 15.50
C TYR A 111 5.07 22.29 14.81
N GLY A 112 5.26 21.09 14.27
CA GLY A 112 4.25 20.40 13.48
C GLY A 112 2.96 20.14 14.26
N THR A 113 3.05 19.53 15.44
CA THR A 113 1.88 19.29 16.32
C THR A 113 1.16 20.59 16.68
N ARG A 114 1.93 21.62 17.06
CA ARG A 114 1.38 22.93 17.39
C ARG A 114 0.63 23.54 16.20
N TRP A 115 1.19 23.47 14.99
CA TRP A 115 0.52 23.97 13.79
C TRP A 115 -0.78 23.21 13.49
N VAL A 116 -0.78 21.87 13.64
CA VAL A 116 -1.97 21.02 13.43
C VAL A 116 -3.13 21.40 14.36
N LEU A 117 -2.81 21.73 15.60
CA LEU A 117 -3.81 22.07 16.63
C LEU A 117 -4.22 23.54 16.63
N ALA A 118 -3.39 24.43 16.07
CA ALA A 118 -3.58 25.88 16.09
C ALA A 118 -4.82 26.34 15.31
N ASP A 119 -5.35 27.50 15.69
CA ASP A 119 -6.24 28.31 14.87
C ASP A 119 -5.50 28.96 13.68
N TRP A 120 -6.22 29.69 12.84
CA TRP A 120 -5.62 30.28 11.65
C TRP A 120 -4.62 31.39 11.95
N GLU A 121 -4.84 32.20 13.01
CA GLU A 121 -3.90 33.26 13.37
C GLU A 121 -2.57 32.69 13.85
N GLU A 122 -2.63 31.69 14.70
CA GLU A 122 -1.43 31.04 15.22
C GLU A 122 -0.71 30.23 14.10
N ARG A 123 -1.45 29.60 13.17
CA ARG A 123 -0.83 28.94 11.99
C ARG A 123 0.00 29.91 11.17
N VAL A 124 -0.52 31.10 10.88
CA VAL A 124 0.23 32.14 10.13
C VAL A 124 1.54 32.52 10.84
N LYS A 125 1.52 32.61 12.17
CA LYS A 125 2.75 32.89 12.95
C LYS A 125 3.75 31.73 12.86
N ILE A 126 3.27 30.50 12.98
CA ILE A 126 4.10 29.31 12.89
C ILE A 126 4.65 29.13 11.47
N GLU A 127 3.84 29.35 10.43
CA GLU A 127 4.28 29.29 9.03
C GLU A 127 5.38 30.31 8.73
N ARG A 128 5.35 31.49 9.36
CA ARG A 128 6.44 32.46 9.25
C ARG A 128 7.75 31.92 9.85
N ILE A 129 7.67 31.13 10.93
CA ILE A 129 8.85 30.48 11.53
C ILE A 129 9.43 29.47 10.55
N PHE A 130 8.59 28.61 9.94
CA PHE A 130 9.03 27.66 8.91
C PHE A 130 9.65 28.36 7.71
N ARG A 131 9.00 29.42 7.19
CA ARG A 131 9.52 30.21 6.08
C ARG A 131 10.90 30.79 6.37
N ASN A 132 11.07 31.40 7.54
CA ASN A 132 12.37 31.95 7.93
C ASN A 132 13.43 30.87 8.08
N TYR A 133 13.06 29.71 8.59
CA TYR A 133 13.97 28.56 8.72
C TYR A 133 14.43 28.06 7.37
N ASP A 134 13.53 27.84 6.41
CA ASP A 134 13.86 27.35 5.06
C ASP A 134 14.66 28.39 4.27
N LEU A 135 14.33 29.69 4.40
CA LEU A 135 15.14 30.76 3.82
C LEU A 135 16.52 30.86 4.50
N GLY A 136 16.61 30.56 5.80
CA GLY A 136 17.90 30.47 6.50
C GLY A 136 18.77 29.35 5.96
N TRP A 137 18.18 28.21 5.62
CA TRP A 137 18.90 27.15 4.95
C TRP A 137 19.38 27.55 3.56
N LEU A 138 18.55 28.21 2.74
CA LEU A 138 18.97 28.75 1.45
C LEU A 138 20.09 29.79 1.61
N TYR A 139 20.02 30.68 2.60
CA TYR A 139 21.08 31.63 2.91
C TYR A 139 22.39 30.91 3.27
N TYR A 140 22.32 29.86 4.11
CA TYR A 140 23.47 29.02 4.42
C TYR A 140 24.09 28.37 3.17
N ILE A 141 23.25 27.81 2.27
CA ILE A 141 23.71 27.23 0.99
C ILE A 141 24.51 28.25 0.17
N GLN A 142 23.98 29.46 0.10
CA GLN A 142 24.57 30.55 -0.69
C GLN A 142 25.85 31.18 -0.09
N THR A 143 26.08 30.96 1.22
CA THR A 143 27.20 31.56 1.97
C THR A 143 28.15 30.47 2.46
N GLU A 144 27.94 29.96 3.65
CA GLU A 144 28.80 28.97 4.31
C GLU A 144 28.79 27.60 3.63
N GLY A 145 27.69 27.26 2.93
CA GLY A 145 27.52 26.04 2.14
C GLY A 145 28.29 26.03 0.81
N GLY A 146 28.89 27.15 0.41
CA GLY A 146 29.76 27.23 -0.75
C GLY A 146 29.09 27.09 -2.13
N SER A 147 27.78 27.32 -2.20
CA SER A 147 27.01 27.25 -3.47
C SER A 147 26.26 28.56 -3.76
N PRO A 148 26.97 29.68 -3.97
CA PRO A 148 26.38 31.00 -4.16
C PRO A 148 25.57 31.14 -5.47
N ASN A 149 25.66 30.18 -6.37
CA ASN A 149 24.93 30.09 -7.65
C ASN A 149 23.52 29.49 -7.49
N ILE A 150 23.18 28.96 -6.32
CA ILE A 150 21.86 28.34 -6.07
C ILE A 150 20.87 29.40 -5.56
N GLY A 151 19.66 29.39 -6.09
CA GLY A 151 18.56 30.25 -5.63
C GLY A 151 17.21 29.55 -5.80
N ILE A 152 16.14 30.27 -5.50
CA ILE A 152 14.76 29.82 -5.84
C ILE A 152 14.48 30.12 -7.32
N PRO A 153 13.58 29.38 -8.00
CA PRO A 153 13.23 29.62 -9.40
C PRO A 153 12.59 30.99 -9.63
N ASP A 154 12.85 31.58 -10.77
CA ASP A 154 12.27 32.84 -11.22
C ASP A 154 10.92 32.67 -11.93
N ASP A 155 10.51 31.45 -12.20
CA ASP A 155 9.33 31.06 -12.97
C ASP A 155 8.30 30.24 -12.17
N GLU A 156 8.45 30.18 -10.84
CA GLU A 156 7.49 29.52 -9.93
C GLU A 156 7.00 30.51 -8.88
N PHE A 157 5.70 30.46 -8.55
CA PHE A 157 5.08 31.28 -7.49
C PHE A 157 5.44 32.78 -7.56
N MET A 158 5.46 33.36 -8.76
CA MET A 158 5.94 34.73 -9.00
C MET A 158 5.12 35.80 -8.23
N ASP A 159 3.86 35.53 -7.95
CA ASP A 159 2.96 36.35 -7.15
C ASP A 159 3.12 36.17 -5.63
N ASN A 160 3.95 35.21 -5.19
CA ASN A 160 4.27 34.94 -3.79
C ASN A 160 5.77 35.01 -3.49
N ASN A 161 6.49 35.96 -4.12
CA ASN A 161 7.94 36.08 -3.98
C ASN A 161 8.73 34.81 -4.32
N ASN A 162 8.24 34.03 -5.25
CA ASN A 162 8.81 32.76 -5.72
C ASN A 162 8.89 31.65 -4.66
N LEU A 163 8.05 31.77 -3.61
CA LEU A 163 7.95 30.77 -2.54
C LEU A 163 6.65 29.96 -2.68
N PRO A 164 6.63 28.67 -2.30
CA PRO A 164 5.40 27.89 -2.25
C PRO A 164 4.32 28.55 -1.39
N TYR A 165 3.06 28.45 -1.82
CA TYR A 165 1.93 29.03 -1.10
C TYR A 165 1.64 28.35 0.24
N ARG A 166 2.00 27.06 0.35
CA ARG A 166 1.60 26.20 1.46
C ARG A 166 2.80 25.55 2.12
N LEU A 167 2.71 25.42 3.43
CA LEU A 167 3.58 24.53 4.19
C LEU A 167 3.32 23.08 3.77
N TYR A 168 4.37 22.30 3.54
CA TYR A 168 4.29 20.87 3.24
C TYR A 168 4.09 20.09 4.55
N VAL A 169 2.83 19.79 4.82
CA VAL A 169 2.37 19.10 6.03
C VAL A 169 2.40 17.60 5.79
N ARG A 170 3.38 16.90 6.33
CA ARG A 170 3.55 15.46 6.15
C ARG A 170 2.55 14.62 6.93
N GLN A 171 2.04 15.15 8.04
CA GLN A 171 1.12 14.46 8.91
C GLN A 171 0.24 15.44 9.66
N GLY A 172 -1.08 15.33 9.47
CA GLY A 172 -2.06 16.16 10.15
C GLY A 172 -2.86 15.38 11.21
N ARG A 173 -4.12 15.77 11.35
CA ARG A 173 -5.13 15.07 12.16
C ARG A 173 -5.53 13.78 11.43
N ARG A 174 -5.42 12.66 12.09
CA ARG A 174 -5.86 11.34 11.62
C ARG A 174 -7.13 10.98 12.38
N ILE A 175 -8.24 10.80 11.66
CA ILE A 175 -9.53 10.53 12.31
C ILE A 175 -9.51 9.24 13.13
N ASP A 176 -10.43 9.09 14.08
CA ASP A 176 -10.77 7.80 14.65
C ASP A 176 -11.81 7.11 13.76
N GLY A 177 -11.30 6.28 12.82
CA GLY A 177 -12.08 5.60 11.80
C GLY A 177 -12.52 4.20 12.20
N ARG A 178 -13.48 3.63 11.45
CA ARG A 178 -13.96 2.24 11.64
C ARG A 178 -12.84 1.19 11.51
N TYR A 179 -11.83 1.48 10.71
CA TYR A 179 -10.58 0.74 10.62
C TYR A 179 -9.40 1.69 10.85
N THR A 180 -8.38 1.25 11.54
CA THR A 180 -7.11 1.99 11.68
C THR A 180 -6.01 1.22 10.97
N LEU A 181 -5.46 1.80 9.90
CA LEU A 181 -4.35 1.21 9.16
C LEU A 181 -3.08 1.23 10.04
N LYS A 182 -2.43 0.08 10.17
CA LYS A 182 -1.25 -0.14 11.00
C LYS A 182 -0.03 -0.52 10.16
N GLU A 183 1.14 -0.47 10.77
CA GLU A 183 2.37 -0.97 10.13
C GLU A 183 2.23 -2.44 9.70
N SER A 184 1.62 -3.28 10.53
CA SER A 184 1.38 -4.69 10.21
C SER A 184 0.47 -4.93 9.00
N ASP A 185 -0.33 -3.93 8.59
CA ASP A 185 -1.19 -4.02 7.40
C ASP A 185 -0.45 -3.68 6.09
N ILE A 186 0.67 -2.98 6.21
CA ILE A 186 1.46 -2.52 5.06
C ILE A 186 2.76 -3.30 4.89
N HIS A 187 3.25 -3.91 5.96
CA HIS A 187 4.54 -4.59 6.00
C HIS A 187 4.44 -6.00 5.43
N LYS A 188 5.22 -6.29 4.39
CA LYS A 188 5.18 -7.59 3.69
C LYS A 188 5.66 -8.78 4.53
N ASP A 189 6.52 -8.56 5.53
CA ASP A 189 7.15 -9.63 6.32
C ASP A 189 6.51 -9.84 7.71
N LEU A 190 5.71 -8.90 8.22
CA LEU A 190 5.06 -9.04 9.53
C LEU A 190 3.83 -9.96 9.46
N ARG A 191 2.86 -9.60 8.66
CA ARG A 191 1.60 -10.34 8.47
C ARG A 191 1.32 -10.63 6.99
N GLY A 192 2.15 -10.12 6.10
CA GLY A 192 2.10 -10.34 4.67
C GLY A 192 2.71 -11.69 4.27
N ASN A 193 2.94 -11.84 3.00
CA ASN A 193 3.40 -13.10 2.41
C ASN A 193 4.82 -12.99 1.82
N GLY A 194 5.63 -12.06 2.31
CA GLY A 194 6.97 -11.77 1.81
C GLY A 194 7.02 -10.89 0.56
N LEU A 195 5.85 -10.61 -0.06
CA LEU A 195 5.71 -9.80 -1.28
C LEU A 195 4.80 -8.60 -1.08
N ARG A 196 3.69 -8.85 -0.42
CA ARG A 196 2.58 -7.93 -0.26
C ARG A 196 2.25 -7.83 1.21
N GLY A 197 1.64 -6.73 1.61
CA GLY A 197 0.92 -6.67 2.87
C GLY A 197 -0.16 -7.76 2.95
N PRO A 198 -0.75 -7.98 4.13
CA PRO A 198 -1.83 -8.95 4.28
C PRO A 198 -3.03 -8.60 3.40
N LEU A 199 -3.75 -9.62 2.98
CA LEU A 199 -4.97 -9.45 2.19
C LEU A 199 -6.04 -8.75 3.02
N ASN A 200 -6.64 -7.70 2.45
CA ASN A 200 -7.81 -7.04 3.01
C ASN A 200 -8.95 -7.02 1.96
N SER A 201 -10.03 -7.73 2.25
CA SER A 201 -11.19 -7.84 1.36
C SER A 201 -11.93 -6.52 1.15
N ASP A 202 -11.82 -5.58 2.10
CA ASP A 202 -12.49 -4.29 2.08
C ASP A 202 -11.67 -3.18 1.40
N SER A 203 -10.62 -3.58 0.67
CA SER A 203 -9.72 -2.66 -0.02
C SER A 203 -10.46 -1.81 -1.06
N VAL A 204 -10.24 -0.51 -1.03
CA VAL A 204 -10.73 0.46 -2.04
C VAL A 204 -9.61 1.22 -2.73
N ALA A 205 -8.37 1.01 -2.28
CA ALA A 205 -7.17 1.56 -2.90
C ALA A 205 -5.95 0.70 -2.55
N ILE A 206 -4.85 0.92 -3.26
CA ILE A 206 -3.55 0.29 -2.97
C ILE A 206 -2.49 1.36 -2.75
N GLY A 207 -1.50 1.02 -1.92
CA GLY A 207 -0.28 1.77 -1.76
C GLY A 207 0.94 0.87 -2.03
N VAL A 208 2.08 1.50 -2.32
CA VAL A 208 3.32 0.75 -2.65
C VAL A 208 4.58 1.47 -2.17
N TYR A 209 4.43 2.71 -1.72
CA TYR A 209 5.59 3.49 -1.27
C TYR A 209 6.18 2.90 0.01
N GLY A 210 7.50 3.04 0.21
CA GLY A 210 8.17 2.64 1.44
C GLY A 210 7.72 3.45 2.65
N ILE A 211 8.03 2.98 3.85
CA ILE A 211 7.84 3.76 5.07
C ILE A 211 8.91 4.84 5.10
N ASP A 212 8.49 6.10 4.92
CA ASP A 212 9.33 7.28 4.85
C ASP A 212 8.90 8.30 5.90
N ALA A 213 9.44 8.20 7.11
CA ALA A 213 9.24 9.15 8.19
C ALA A 213 10.42 10.12 8.28
N HIS A 214 10.12 11.40 8.21
CA HIS A 214 11.08 12.44 8.55
C HIS A 214 11.24 12.56 10.07
N ASN A 215 12.37 13.11 10.50
CA ASN A 215 12.67 13.25 11.92
C ASN A 215 11.55 13.96 12.69
N VAL A 216 11.26 13.47 13.87
CA VAL A 216 10.28 14.04 14.81
C VAL A 216 10.98 15.02 15.75
N GLN A 217 12.22 14.70 16.10
CA GLN A 217 13.08 15.56 16.90
C GLN A 217 14.41 15.75 16.19
N GLY A 218 14.91 16.98 16.20
CA GLY A 218 16.19 17.32 15.61
C GLY A 218 17.33 16.63 16.34
N PRO A 219 18.53 16.62 15.76
CA PRO A 219 19.68 16.01 16.37
C PRO A 219 19.97 16.66 17.72
N THR A 220 19.87 15.87 18.78
CA THR A 220 19.98 16.35 20.17
C THR A 220 21.41 16.50 20.65
N SER A 221 22.39 15.97 19.92
CA SER A 221 23.80 16.17 20.24
C SER A 221 24.68 16.11 18.99
N ARG A 222 25.73 16.93 19.01
CA ARG A 222 26.84 16.91 18.05
C ARG A 222 27.77 15.70 18.23
N LYS A 223 27.49 14.80 19.16
CA LYS A 223 28.17 13.52 19.24
C LYS A 223 27.59 12.64 18.16
N GLU A 224 28.08 12.87 16.96
CA GLU A 224 27.90 12.03 15.83
C GLU A 224 28.15 10.58 16.24
N PRO A 225 27.18 9.66 16.13
CA PRO A 225 27.55 8.29 15.95
C PRO A 225 28.17 8.22 14.55
N ARG A 226 29.51 8.19 14.53
CA ARG A 226 30.38 7.88 13.36
C ARG A 226 29.84 8.34 11.99
N SER A 227 30.45 9.40 11.46
CA SER A 227 30.45 9.82 10.04
C SER A 227 29.14 9.57 9.26
N GLY A 228 28.23 10.53 9.27
CA GLY A 228 27.05 10.57 8.42
C GLY A 228 25.77 9.98 9.00
N GLU A 229 25.78 9.54 10.23
CA GLU A 229 24.63 9.10 11.01
C GLU A 229 24.17 10.25 11.91
N GLY A 230 23.35 11.15 11.40
CA GLY A 230 22.63 12.07 12.27
C GLY A 230 21.60 11.26 13.07
N ALA A 231 21.79 11.15 14.39
CA ALA A 231 20.79 10.55 15.27
C ALA A 231 19.56 11.47 15.37
N ALA A 232 18.77 11.53 14.32
CA ALA A 232 17.51 12.24 14.29
C ALA A 232 16.42 11.29 14.75
N GLU A 233 15.87 11.56 15.91
CA GLU A 233 14.81 10.76 16.50
C GLU A 233 13.57 10.73 15.61
N GLY A 234 13.02 9.54 15.40
CA GLY A 234 11.80 9.30 14.62
C GLY A 234 12.00 9.20 13.11
N THR A 235 13.23 9.25 12.61
CA THR A 235 13.49 9.05 11.17
C THR A 235 13.37 7.57 10.80
N LEU A 236 12.59 7.28 9.74
CA LEU A 236 12.43 5.95 9.17
C LEU A 236 12.61 6.01 7.67
N HIS A 237 13.48 5.17 7.14
CA HIS A 237 13.63 4.95 5.69
C HIS A 237 13.63 3.45 5.40
N LEU A 238 12.41 2.88 5.39
CA LEU A 238 12.17 1.45 5.24
C LEU A 238 11.51 1.19 3.89
N PHE A 239 12.28 1.32 2.81
CA PHE A 239 11.74 1.20 1.44
C PHE A 239 11.57 -0.24 0.97
N ASP A 240 12.18 -1.21 1.64
CA ASP A 240 12.15 -2.63 1.29
C ASP A 240 11.15 -3.46 2.08
N VAL A 241 10.56 -2.90 3.14
CA VAL A 241 9.62 -3.64 4.00
C VAL A 241 8.18 -3.61 3.49
N THR A 242 7.86 -2.67 2.60
CA THR A 242 6.55 -2.60 1.94
C THR A 242 6.59 -3.29 0.57
N GLY A 243 5.53 -4.01 0.25
CA GLY A 243 5.15 -4.36 -1.11
C GLY A 243 3.85 -3.66 -1.44
N PRO A 244 3.18 -3.97 -2.53
CA PRO A 244 1.80 -3.52 -2.73
C PRO A 244 0.94 -3.95 -1.53
N TYR A 245 0.31 -2.99 -0.87
CA TYR A 245 -0.59 -3.20 0.27
C TYR A 245 -1.96 -2.60 -0.04
N GLN A 246 -2.97 -3.06 0.66
CA GLN A 246 -4.35 -2.70 0.45
C GLN A 246 -4.83 -1.72 1.51
N ILE A 247 -5.72 -0.79 1.11
CA ILE A 247 -6.24 0.24 1.99
C ILE A 247 -7.74 0.05 2.12
N PRO A 248 -8.23 -0.37 3.31
CA PRO A 248 -9.64 -0.64 3.55
C PRO A 248 -10.50 0.62 3.55
N TYR A 249 -11.76 0.51 3.11
CA TYR A 249 -12.73 1.61 3.12
C TYR A 249 -12.89 2.26 4.50
N GLY A 250 -12.92 1.43 5.54
CA GLY A 250 -13.12 1.88 6.93
C GLY A 250 -12.11 2.89 7.46
N VAL A 251 -10.96 3.08 6.79
CA VAL A 251 -9.97 4.11 7.18
C VAL A 251 -10.49 5.54 6.95
N MET A 252 -11.43 5.71 5.99
CA MET A 252 -12.04 7.00 5.66
C MET A 252 -13.32 7.30 6.43
N VAL A 253 -13.93 6.27 7.05
CA VAL A 253 -15.24 6.33 7.71
C VAL A 253 -15.06 6.60 9.19
N PRO A 254 -15.50 7.75 9.74
CA PRO A 254 -15.45 8.02 11.18
C PRO A 254 -16.32 7.04 11.96
N LYS A 255 -15.87 6.64 13.18
CA LYS A 255 -16.68 5.77 14.06
C LYS A 255 -17.96 6.41 14.57
N GLN A 256 -17.93 7.71 14.84
CA GLN A 256 -18.98 8.41 15.60
C GLN A 256 -19.76 9.43 14.76
N HIS A 257 -19.42 9.59 13.47
CA HIS A 257 -20.07 10.56 12.59
C HIS A 257 -20.49 9.93 11.29
N GLN A 258 -21.65 10.28 10.82
CA GLN A 258 -22.25 9.87 9.56
C GLN A 258 -22.15 10.99 8.50
N GLY A 259 -22.40 10.68 7.26
CA GLY A 259 -22.50 11.68 6.18
C GLY A 259 -21.16 12.32 5.76
N ILE A 260 -20.00 11.83 6.20
CA ILE A 260 -18.69 12.39 5.89
C ILE A 260 -17.62 11.33 5.73
N LEU A 261 -16.70 11.53 4.76
CA LEU A 261 -15.51 10.72 4.55
C LEU A 261 -14.24 11.57 4.59
N PHE A 262 -13.15 10.96 5.01
CA PHE A 262 -11.83 11.62 5.13
C PHE A 262 -10.79 10.89 4.27
N PRO A 263 -10.64 11.21 2.97
CA PRO A 263 -9.67 10.52 2.09
C PRO A 263 -8.20 10.92 2.32
N VAL A 264 -7.94 12.04 3.04
CA VAL A 264 -6.57 12.51 3.36
C VAL A 264 -6.26 12.33 4.84
N GLY A 265 -7.17 12.75 5.72
CA GLY A 265 -7.02 12.61 7.17
C GLY A 265 -7.44 11.22 7.68
N ILE A 266 -7.09 10.18 6.97
CA ILE A 266 -7.51 8.80 7.25
C ILE A 266 -7.13 8.31 8.64
N SER A 267 -7.85 7.30 9.13
CA SER A 267 -7.49 6.60 10.35
C SER A 267 -6.31 5.66 10.11
N SER A 268 -5.16 6.05 10.64
CA SER A 268 -3.92 5.28 10.53
C SER A 268 -3.03 5.53 11.74
N THR A 269 -2.07 4.65 11.97
CA THR A 269 -0.96 4.93 12.89
C THR A 269 0.04 5.89 12.26
N HIS A 270 0.98 6.39 13.06
CA HIS A 270 2.05 7.25 12.57
C HIS A 270 2.88 6.56 11.48
N VAL A 271 3.29 5.31 11.73
CA VAL A 271 4.13 4.54 10.81
C VAL A 271 3.40 4.27 9.50
N ALA A 272 2.14 3.83 9.56
CA ALA A 272 1.34 3.61 8.36
C ALA A 272 1.10 4.91 7.58
N MET A 273 0.90 6.06 8.26
CA MET A 273 0.78 7.35 7.61
C MET A 273 2.03 7.70 6.80
N CYS A 274 3.22 7.30 7.25
CA CYS A 274 4.48 7.61 6.57
C CYS A 274 4.64 6.97 5.18
N THR A 275 3.81 6.02 4.81
CA THR A 275 3.73 5.47 3.46
C THR A 275 2.47 5.92 2.70
N VAL A 276 1.31 5.92 3.36
CA VAL A 276 0.02 6.17 2.71
C VAL A 276 -0.19 7.66 2.36
N ARG A 277 0.57 8.56 2.95
CA ARG A 277 0.49 10.02 2.76
C ARG A 277 0.90 10.54 1.37
N MET A 278 1.21 9.66 0.43
CA MET A 278 1.58 10.07 -0.92
C MET A 278 0.34 10.51 -1.71
N GLU A 279 0.46 11.60 -2.45
CA GLU A 279 -0.63 12.25 -3.18
C GLU A 279 -1.37 11.31 -4.17
N PRO A 280 -0.70 10.40 -4.90
CA PRO A 280 -1.40 9.43 -5.75
C PRO A 280 -2.34 8.49 -4.97
N VAL A 281 -1.98 8.13 -3.73
CA VAL A 281 -2.84 7.32 -2.85
C VAL A 281 -4.05 8.14 -2.41
N TRP A 282 -3.85 9.39 -2.03
CA TRP A 282 -4.95 10.28 -1.66
C TRP A 282 -5.91 10.53 -2.83
N SER A 283 -5.40 10.63 -4.06
CA SER A 283 -6.24 10.73 -5.25
C SER A 283 -7.12 9.48 -5.44
N SER A 284 -6.54 8.29 -5.26
CA SER A 284 -7.29 7.03 -5.32
C SER A 284 -8.34 6.91 -4.20
N LEU A 285 -8.00 7.34 -2.98
CA LEU A 285 -8.96 7.39 -1.87
C LEU A 285 -10.06 8.43 -2.11
N GLY A 286 -9.72 9.57 -2.73
CA GLY A 286 -10.70 10.59 -3.16
C GLY A 286 -11.69 10.05 -4.19
N GLU A 287 -11.21 9.29 -5.16
CA GLU A 287 -12.05 8.59 -6.14
C GLU A 287 -12.99 7.59 -5.45
N ALA A 288 -12.45 6.75 -4.55
CA ALA A 288 -13.25 5.82 -3.78
C ALA A 288 -14.30 6.52 -2.90
N ALA A 289 -13.96 7.66 -2.29
CA ALA A 289 -14.89 8.46 -1.51
C ALA A 289 -16.00 9.05 -2.37
N GLY A 290 -15.69 9.52 -3.60
CA GLY A 290 -16.67 10.01 -4.56
C GLY A 290 -17.65 8.93 -5.01
N VAL A 291 -17.14 7.73 -5.34
CA VAL A 291 -17.96 6.56 -5.69
C VAL A 291 -18.87 6.17 -4.52
N ALA A 292 -18.31 6.11 -3.31
CA ALA A 292 -19.11 5.79 -2.12
C ALA A 292 -20.21 6.81 -1.86
N ALA A 293 -19.93 8.11 -2.01
CA ALA A 293 -20.91 9.17 -1.83
C ALA A 293 -22.06 9.08 -2.85
N ALA A 294 -21.74 8.79 -4.12
CA ALA A 294 -22.75 8.58 -5.15
C ALA A 294 -23.66 7.38 -4.83
N LEU A 295 -23.06 6.23 -4.49
CA LEU A 295 -23.80 5.03 -4.11
C LEU A 295 -24.69 5.24 -2.86
N ALA A 296 -24.20 6.01 -1.88
CA ALA A 296 -24.95 6.32 -0.68
C ALA A 296 -26.25 7.11 -1.02
N ILE A 297 -26.14 8.08 -1.93
CA ILE A 297 -27.27 8.87 -2.40
C ILE A 297 -28.24 7.99 -3.22
N ASP A 298 -27.70 7.19 -4.15
CA ASP A 298 -28.52 6.36 -5.04
C ASP A 298 -29.33 5.28 -4.30
N HIS A 299 -28.78 4.78 -3.18
CA HIS A 299 -29.39 3.71 -2.39
C HIS A 299 -30.03 4.19 -1.08
N ASP A 300 -30.00 5.48 -0.80
CA ASP A 300 -30.48 6.08 0.47
C ASP A 300 -29.87 5.40 1.71
N LEU A 301 -28.54 5.21 1.66
CA LEU A 301 -27.75 4.57 2.72
C LEU A 301 -26.76 5.55 3.34
N GLU A 302 -26.44 5.32 4.62
CA GLU A 302 -25.32 5.99 5.26
C GLU A 302 -23.99 5.51 4.69
N LEU A 303 -23.01 6.41 4.58
CA LEU A 303 -21.69 6.11 4.04
C LEU A 303 -21.01 4.92 4.71
N GLY A 304 -21.23 4.76 6.02
CA GLY A 304 -20.63 3.67 6.78
C GLY A 304 -21.35 2.33 6.62
N ASP A 305 -22.54 2.31 6.06
CA ASP A 305 -23.38 1.10 5.93
C ASP A 305 -23.42 0.57 4.47
N LEU A 306 -22.70 1.26 3.59
CA LEU A 306 -22.52 0.81 2.21
C LEU A 306 -21.79 -0.54 2.16
N PRO A 307 -22.29 -1.51 1.38
CA PRO A 307 -21.54 -2.71 1.07
C PRO A 307 -20.28 -2.35 0.29
N VAL A 308 -19.10 -2.60 0.89
CA VAL A 308 -17.81 -2.27 0.26
C VAL A 308 -17.65 -2.95 -1.10
N SER A 309 -18.25 -4.13 -1.29
CA SER A 309 -18.27 -4.83 -2.58
C SER A 309 -18.86 -4.00 -3.70
N GLN A 310 -19.89 -3.19 -3.45
CA GLN A 310 -20.51 -2.32 -4.47
C GLN A 310 -19.60 -1.14 -4.83
N ILE A 311 -18.90 -0.57 -3.83
CA ILE A 311 -17.87 0.45 -4.09
C ILE A 311 -16.77 -0.14 -4.97
N GLN A 312 -16.28 -1.33 -4.63
CA GLN A 312 -15.26 -2.04 -5.40
C GLN A 312 -15.71 -2.34 -6.83
N ASP A 313 -16.97 -2.75 -7.03
CA ASP A 313 -17.52 -3.03 -8.36
C ASP A 313 -17.50 -1.78 -9.26
N GLN A 314 -17.88 -0.62 -8.73
CA GLN A 314 -17.81 0.63 -9.48
C GLN A 314 -16.36 1.05 -9.76
N LEU A 315 -15.50 0.97 -8.78
CA LEU A 315 -14.07 1.29 -8.95
C LEU A 315 -13.41 0.42 -10.02
N VAL A 316 -13.63 -0.89 -9.98
CA VAL A 316 -13.04 -1.82 -10.94
C VAL A 316 -13.61 -1.62 -12.35
N LYS A 317 -14.91 -1.36 -12.51
CA LYS A 317 -15.53 -0.98 -13.79
C LYS A 317 -14.94 0.31 -14.38
N GLN A 318 -14.51 1.25 -13.54
CA GLN A 318 -13.81 2.46 -13.96
C GLN A 318 -12.32 2.22 -14.24
N GLY A 319 -11.83 0.98 -14.08
CA GLY A 319 -10.44 0.61 -14.32
C GLY A 319 -9.50 0.87 -13.14
N CYS A 320 -10.03 1.08 -11.92
CA CYS A 320 -9.21 1.20 -10.73
C CYS A 320 -8.56 -0.14 -10.36
N VAL A 321 -7.29 -0.09 -9.96
CA VAL A 321 -6.54 -1.25 -9.54
C VAL A 321 -6.65 -1.40 -8.02
N LEU A 322 -7.34 -2.44 -7.58
CA LEU A 322 -7.49 -2.77 -6.16
C LEU A 322 -6.55 -3.88 -5.72
N PHE A 323 -5.99 -4.61 -6.69
CA PHE A 323 -4.97 -5.62 -6.46
C PHE A 323 -3.93 -5.56 -7.59
N PHE A 324 -2.67 -5.36 -7.23
CA PHE A 324 -1.61 -5.05 -8.21
C PHE A 324 -1.08 -6.28 -8.94
N TYR A 325 -1.11 -6.23 -10.28
CA TYR A 325 -0.43 -7.17 -11.18
C TYR A 325 0.31 -6.44 -12.29
N THR A 326 1.46 -6.97 -12.72
CA THR A 326 2.29 -6.35 -13.77
C THR A 326 1.88 -6.78 -15.19
N ASP A 327 1.06 -7.81 -15.32
CA ASP A 327 0.66 -8.43 -16.59
C ASP A 327 -0.86 -8.49 -16.80
N LEU A 328 -1.60 -7.69 -16.07
CA LEU A 328 -3.05 -7.56 -16.19
C LEU A 328 -3.40 -6.11 -16.57
N PRO A 329 -3.42 -5.78 -17.86
CA PRO A 329 -3.82 -4.45 -18.32
C PRO A 329 -5.31 -4.20 -18.05
N ARG A 330 -5.68 -2.91 -17.91
CA ARG A 330 -7.05 -2.50 -17.56
C ARG A 330 -8.09 -2.87 -18.61
N ASP A 331 -7.69 -2.97 -19.87
CA ASP A 331 -8.52 -3.39 -21.01
C ASP A 331 -8.58 -4.92 -21.22
N ALA A 332 -7.91 -5.70 -20.36
CA ALA A 332 -7.99 -7.15 -20.45
C ALA A 332 -9.43 -7.62 -20.11
N PRO A 333 -10.02 -8.53 -20.90
CA PRO A 333 -11.36 -9.05 -20.64
C PRO A 333 -11.55 -9.63 -19.24
N SER A 334 -10.49 -10.15 -18.63
CA SER A 334 -10.51 -10.73 -17.28
C SER A 334 -10.16 -9.73 -16.17
N PHE A 335 -9.94 -8.44 -16.47
CA PHE A 335 -9.49 -7.46 -15.48
C PHE A 335 -10.41 -7.40 -14.26
N GLU A 336 -11.70 -7.13 -14.46
CA GLU A 336 -12.68 -7.02 -13.36
C GLU A 336 -12.74 -8.30 -12.52
N ALA A 337 -12.88 -9.44 -13.19
CA ALA A 337 -12.95 -10.73 -12.52
C ALA A 337 -11.70 -11.02 -11.66
N VAL A 338 -10.52 -10.76 -12.21
CA VAL A 338 -9.27 -11.00 -11.50
C VAL A 338 -9.10 -10.05 -10.32
N GLN A 339 -9.44 -8.77 -10.48
CA GLN A 339 -9.40 -7.81 -9.37
C GLN A 339 -10.30 -8.27 -8.21
N LYS A 340 -11.54 -8.59 -8.48
CA LYS A 340 -12.52 -9.03 -7.47
C LYS A 340 -12.15 -10.36 -6.81
N LEU A 341 -11.78 -11.38 -7.60
CA LEU A 341 -11.38 -12.68 -7.06
C LEU A 341 -10.09 -12.59 -6.24
N SER A 342 -9.19 -11.67 -6.57
CA SER A 342 -7.98 -11.43 -5.77
C SER A 342 -8.30 -10.88 -4.39
N LEU A 343 -9.28 -9.97 -4.27
CA LEU A 343 -9.75 -9.44 -2.98
C LEU A 343 -10.37 -10.52 -2.09
N LEU A 344 -10.98 -11.54 -2.69
CA LEU A 344 -11.50 -12.71 -1.97
C LEU A 344 -10.42 -13.74 -1.62
N GLY A 345 -9.16 -13.50 -2.03
CA GLY A 345 -8.07 -14.48 -1.88
C GLY A 345 -8.26 -15.74 -2.72
N ALA A 346 -9.12 -15.67 -3.74
CA ALA A 346 -9.38 -16.77 -4.65
C ALA A 346 -8.20 -17.05 -5.58
N VAL A 347 -7.42 -16.03 -5.89
CA VAL A 347 -6.20 -16.16 -6.68
C VAL A 347 -4.99 -16.30 -5.76
N ALA A 348 -4.07 -17.23 -6.07
CA ALA A 348 -2.83 -17.35 -5.31
C ALA A 348 -1.96 -16.10 -5.51
N ASN A 349 -1.54 -15.50 -4.40
CA ASN A 349 -0.77 -14.24 -4.40
C ASN A 349 0.71 -14.46 -4.65
N ASN A 350 1.18 -15.70 -4.68
CA ASN A 350 2.58 -16.08 -4.74
C ASN A 350 2.84 -17.03 -5.88
N ASP A 351 3.94 -16.82 -6.56
CA ASP A 351 4.64 -17.87 -7.28
C ASP A 351 5.80 -18.33 -6.38
N PRO A 352 5.64 -19.40 -5.58
CA PRO A 352 6.66 -19.82 -4.63
C PRO A 352 7.96 -20.25 -5.31
N ASP A 353 7.90 -20.70 -6.57
CA ASP A 353 9.08 -21.21 -7.29
C ASP A 353 9.98 -20.10 -7.85
N ARG A 354 9.57 -18.81 -7.76
CA ARG A 354 10.30 -17.68 -8.36
C ARG A 354 10.93 -16.72 -7.34
N PHE A 355 10.89 -17.07 -6.06
CA PHE A 355 11.32 -16.21 -4.94
C PHE A 355 12.76 -16.42 -4.45
N HIS A 356 13.66 -16.87 -5.26
CA HIS A 356 15.09 -16.86 -4.93
C HIS A 356 15.82 -15.71 -5.63
N SER A 357 15.41 -14.48 -5.38
CA SER A 357 16.31 -13.36 -5.62
C SER A 357 16.85 -12.86 -4.28
N ASN A 358 18.02 -13.31 -3.92
CA ASN A 358 18.89 -12.71 -2.91
C ASN A 358 19.38 -11.33 -3.39
N GLY A 359 18.48 -10.43 -3.79
CA GLY A 359 18.83 -9.11 -4.26
C GLY A 359 18.28 -8.04 -3.33
N PRO A 360 19.10 -7.05 -2.95
CA PRO A 360 18.66 -5.94 -2.14
C PRO A 360 17.71 -5.03 -2.94
N SER A 361 16.76 -4.45 -2.21
CA SER A 361 15.92 -3.33 -2.61
C SER A 361 14.80 -3.61 -3.61
N ALA A 362 13.59 -3.68 -3.07
CA ALA A 362 12.40 -3.33 -3.82
C ALA A 362 12.35 -1.80 -4.03
N SER A 363 13.20 -1.28 -4.91
CA SER A 363 12.94 0.04 -5.45
C SER A 363 11.66 -0.01 -6.29
N LEU A 364 10.99 1.11 -6.50
CA LEU A 364 9.82 1.21 -7.41
C LEU A 364 10.10 0.58 -8.79
N THR A 365 11.37 0.50 -9.21
CA THR A 365 11.84 -0.17 -10.42
C THR A 365 11.74 -1.71 -10.34
N ASP A 366 11.63 -2.29 -9.17
CA ASP A 366 11.51 -3.73 -8.97
C ASP A 366 10.06 -4.27 -9.06
N LEU A 367 9.07 -3.39 -9.14
CA LEU A 367 7.66 -3.77 -9.37
C LEU A 367 7.43 -4.46 -10.72
N ASN A 368 8.39 -4.37 -11.65
CA ASN A 368 8.39 -5.10 -12.91
C ASN A 368 8.75 -6.59 -12.79
N LYS A 369 8.99 -7.09 -11.57
CA LYS A 369 9.39 -8.48 -11.36
C LYS A 369 8.26 -9.46 -11.62
N LYS A 370 8.64 -10.62 -12.13
CA LYS A 370 7.77 -11.79 -12.43
C LYS A 370 6.87 -12.21 -11.25
N ALA A 371 7.24 -11.81 -10.03
CA ALA A 371 6.54 -12.08 -8.78
C ALA A 371 5.11 -11.53 -8.68
N TYR A 372 4.81 -10.44 -9.38
CA TYR A 372 3.49 -9.80 -9.35
C TYR A 372 2.64 -10.15 -10.57
N ARG A 373 2.90 -11.28 -11.22
CA ARG A 373 2.14 -11.71 -12.40
C ARG A 373 0.93 -12.55 -12.01
N PHE A 374 -0.18 -12.27 -12.68
CA PHE A 374 -1.36 -13.13 -12.67
C PHE A 374 -1.27 -14.25 -13.71
N ARG A 375 -0.62 -14.01 -14.85
CA ARG A 375 -0.50 -14.93 -15.99
C ARG A 375 -1.86 -15.30 -16.63
N PRO A 376 -2.63 -14.31 -17.10
CA PRO A 376 -4.01 -14.52 -17.56
C PRO A 376 -4.14 -15.48 -18.74
N LYS A 377 -3.08 -15.68 -19.54
CA LYS A 377 -3.05 -16.54 -20.74
C LYS A 377 -2.55 -17.96 -20.48
N GLU A 378 -1.98 -18.25 -19.30
CA GLU A 378 -1.56 -19.61 -18.94
C GLU A 378 -2.78 -20.45 -18.59
N LEU A 379 -2.70 -21.77 -18.86
CA LEU A 379 -3.78 -22.69 -18.55
C LEU A 379 -3.93 -22.86 -17.04
N VAL A 380 -5.18 -22.98 -16.58
CA VAL A 380 -5.49 -23.14 -15.16
C VAL A 380 -5.38 -24.60 -14.75
N THR A 381 -4.64 -24.88 -13.68
CA THR A 381 -4.55 -26.21 -13.10
C THR A 381 -5.74 -26.53 -12.18
N ARG A 382 -5.94 -27.82 -11.85
CA ARG A 382 -6.99 -28.24 -10.90
C ARG A 382 -6.82 -27.61 -9.53
N SER A 383 -5.59 -27.52 -9.03
CA SER A 383 -5.30 -26.86 -7.74
C SER A 383 -5.64 -25.38 -7.74
N GLU A 384 -5.29 -24.67 -8.82
CA GLU A 384 -5.62 -23.25 -8.97
C GLU A 384 -7.13 -23.05 -9.14
N PHE A 385 -7.77 -23.83 -10.00
CA PHE A 385 -9.21 -23.74 -10.22
C PHE A 385 -10.02 -24.07 -8.97
N ALA A 386 -9.64 -25.12 -8.22
CA ALA A 386 -10.28 -25.48 -6.97
C ALA A 386 -10.27 -24.30 -5.97
N ARG A 387 -9.13 -23.66 -5.81
CA ARG A 387 -9.03 -22.44 -4.97
C ARG A 387 -9.89 -21.31 -5.52
N MET A 388 -9.82 -21.05 -6.83
CA MET A 388 -10.55 -19.95 -7.45
C MET A 388 -12.07 -20.13 -7.29
N VAL A 389 -12.60 -21.32 -7.51
CA VAL A 389 -14.04 -21.58 -7.45
C VAL A 389 -14.56 -21.60 -6.02
N VAL A 390 -13.86 -22.28 -5.10
CA VAL A 390 -14.28 -22.37 -3.68
C VAL A 390 -14.27 -20.99 -3.03
N LYS A 391 -13.21 -20.23 -3.20
CA LYS A 391 -13.10 -18.86 -2.66
C LYS A 391 -13.97 -17.87 -3.41
N GLY A 392 -13.99 -17.92 -4.74
CA GLY A 392 -14.71 -16.99 -5.60
C GLY A 392 -16.23 -17.08 -5.44
N LEU A 393 -16.76 -18.27 -5.25
CA LEU A 393 -18.17 -18.50 -4.94
C LEU A 393 -18.48 -18.52 -3.43
N GLN A 394 -17.47 -18.30 -2.59
CA GLN A 394 -17.57 -18.31 -1.13
C GLN A 394 -18.17 -19.62 -0.59
N VAL A 395 -17.80 -20.75 -1.21
CA VAL A 395 -18.26 -22.08 -0.78
C VAL A 395 -17.69 -22.40 0.60
N PRO A 396 -18.51 -22.81 1.57
CA PRO A 396 -18.01 -23.25 2.86
C PRO A 396 -17.03 -24.40 2.74
N LEU A 397 -15.91 -24.36 3.45
CA LEU A 397 -14.94 -25.44 3.45
C LEU A 397 -15.56 -26.69 4.09
N SER A 398 -15.42 -27.82 3.42
CA SER A 398 -15.80 -29.14 3.91
C SER A 398 -14.60 -30.07 3.73
N ILE A 399 -14.10 -30.64 4.85
CA ILE A 399 -12.94 -31.53 4.86
C ILE A 399 -13.26 -32.66 5.82
N THR A 400 -13.78 -33.76 5.29
CA THR A 400 -14.14 -34.92 6.09
C THR A 400 -12.94 -35.85 6.32
N ALA A 401 -12.03 -35.93 5.36
CA ALA A 401 -10.82 -36.75 5.41
C ALA A 401 -9.72 -36.18 4.51
N ALA A 402 -8.60 -36.85 4.43
CA ALA A 402 -7.56 -36.65 3.42
C ALA A 402 -7.64 -37.83 2.45
N HIS A 403 -8.26 -37.63 1.29
CA HIS A 403 -8.56 -38.66 0.34
C HIS A 403 -7.42 -38.90 -0.65
N PHE A 404 -6.62 -37.84 -0.96
CA PHE A 404 -5.67 -37.87 -2.07
C PHE A 404 -4.23 -37.99 -1.59
N SER A 405 -3.50 -38.95 -2.15
CA SER A 405 -2.10 -39.20 -1.82
C SER A 405 -1.15 -38.16 -2.40
N ASP A 406 -1.52 -37.52 -3.51
CA ASP A 406 -0.77 -36.45 -4.20
C ASP A 406 -1.15 -35.05 -3.74
N VAL A 407 -2.14 -34.94 -2.83
CA VAL A 407 -2.56 -33.68 -2.20
C VAL A 407 -2.55 -33.83 -0.68
N PRO A 408 -1.38 -33.97 -0.05
CA PRO A 408 -1.30 -34.15 1.40
C PRO A 408 -1.74 -32.88 2.15
N ARG A 409 -1.98 -32.99 3.48
CA ARG A 409 -2.46 -31.86 4.31
C ARG A 409 -1.63 -30.58 4.23
N GLY A 410 -0.35 -30.68 3.91
CA GLY A 410 0.55 -29.52 3.67
C GLY A 410 0.48 -28.93 2.27
N HIS A 411 -0.25 -29.54 1.35
CA HIS A 411 -0.37 -29.03 -0.02
C HIS A 411 -1.22 -27.73 -0.05
N PRO A 412 -0.82 -26.68 -0.78
CA PRO A 412 -1.54 -25.39 -0.79
C PRO A 412 -3.00 -25.49 -1.24
N ALA A 413 -3.33 -26.45 -2.09
CA ALA A 413 -4.70 -26.68 -2.56
C ALA A 413 -5.47 -27.74 -1.76
N PHE A 414 -4.89 -28.32 -0.70
CA PHE A 414 -5.49 -29.40 0.07
C PHE A 414 -6.95 -29.12 0.45
N GLN A 415 -7.18 -28.03 1.16
CA GLN A 415 -8.53 -27.70 1.65
C GLN A 415 -9.55 -27.45 0.52
N TYR A 416 -9.11 -26.99 -0.64
CA TYR A 416 -10.00 -26.68 -1.75
C TYR A 416 -10.34 -27.96 -2.56
N ILE A 417 -9.36 -28.80 -2.82
CA ILE A 417 -9.57 -30.05 -3.54
C ILE A 417 -10.43 -31.01 -2.69
N GLU A 418 -10.15 -31.12 -1.39
CA GLU A 418 -10.98 -31.96 -0.49
C GLU A 418 -12.40 -31.41 -0.36
N THR A 419 -12.59 -30.07 -0.28
CA THR A 419 -13.92 -29.46 -0.31
C THR A 419 -14.68 -29.83 -1.58
N LEU A 420 -14.07 -29.72 -2.75
CA LEU A 420 -14.72 -30.13 -4.00
C LEU A 420 -15.06 -31.62 -4.03
N TYR A 421 -14.20 -32.47 -3.47
CA TYR A 421 -14.48 -33.88 -3.33
C TYR A 421 -15.70 -34.13 -2.46
N ASP A 422 -15.76 -33.57 -1.27
CA ASP A 422 -16.90 -33.73 -0.34
C ASP A 422 -18.22 -33.26 -0.97
N TYR A 423 -18.24 -32.11 -1.66
CA TYR A 423 -19.43 -31.64 -2.36
C TYR A 423 -19.82 -32.56 -3.54
N SER A 424 -18.85 -33.15 -4.23
CA SER A 424 -19.11 -34.07 -5.33
C SER A 424 -19.72 -35.37 -4.86
N THR A 425 -19.36 -35.87 -3.67
CA THR A 425 -19.96 -37.09 -3.09
C THR A 425 -21.43 -36.91 -2.74
N GLN A 426 -21.83 -35.65 -2.33
CA GLN A 426 -23.22 -35.32 -2.07
C GLN A 426 -24.05 -35.27 -3.34
N SER A 427 -23.44 -34.87 -4.49
CA SER A 427 -24.10 -34.82 -5.80
C SER A 427 -24.10 -36.15 -6.55
N HIS A 428 -23.50 -37.20 -6.01
CA HIS A 428 -23.29 -38.52 -6.61
C HIS A 428 -22.50 -38.52 -7.94
N GLU A 429 -21.85 -37.39 -8.27
CA GLU A 429 -21.03 -37.25 -9.46
C GLU A 429 -19.69 -36.61 -9.14
N PRO A 430 -18.54 -37.27 -9.46
CA PRO A 430 -17.23 -36.71 -9.20
C PRO A 430 -17.02 -35.42 -10.01
N PHE A 431 -16.51 -34.37 -9.37
CA PHE A 431 -16.17 -33.11 -10.03
C PHE A 431 -14.90 -33.24 -10.86
N PHE A 432 -13.93 -34.05 -10.40
CA PHE A 432 -12.73 -34.41 -11.15
C PHE A 432 -12.67 -35.91 -11.38
N ASP A 433 -11.94 -36.36 -12.41
CA ASP A 433 -11.61 -37.75 -12.59
C ASP A 433 -10.42 -38.07 -11.67
N TYR A 434 -10.65 -38.99 -10.73
CA TYR A 434 -9.65 -39.44 -9.79
C TYR A 434 -9.04 -40.75 -10.27
N GLU A 435 -7.72 -40.88 -10.12
CA GLU A 435 -7.04 -42.14 -10.44
C GLU A 435 -6.93 -42.99 -9.17
N ILE A 436 -7.32 -44.27 -9.28
CA ILE A 436 -7.17 -45.25 -8.21
C ILE A 436 -6.05 -46.21 -8.58
N GLN A 437 -4.91 -46.11 -7.91
CA GLN A 437 -3.78 -46.99 -8.06
C GLN A 437 -3.83 -48.14 -7.04
N LYS A 438 -3.91 -49.39 -7.52
CA LYS A 438 -3.85 -50.59 -6.70
C LYS A 438 -2.62 -51.37 -7.04
N GLU A 439 -1.65 -51.46 -6.16
CA GLU A 439 -0.47 -52.27 -6.30
C GLU A 439 -0.56 -53.47 -5.31
N PRO A 440 -0.21 -54.68 -5.77
CA PRO A 440 -0.21 -55.86 -4.87
C PRO A 440 0.69 -55.61 -3.65
N GLY A 441 0.13 -55.81 -2.46
CA GLY A 441 0.87 -55.63 -1.18
C GLY A 441 1.07 -54.19 -0.70
N LYS A 442 0.53 -53.19 -1.39
CA LYS A 442 0.56 -51.78 -0.98
C LYS A 442 -0.86 -51.25 -0.72
N SER A 443 -0.93 -50.18 0.06
CA SER A 443 -2.21 -49.46 0.27
C SER A 443 -2.71 -48.84 -1.04
N THR A 444 -4.01 -48.85 -1.25
CA THR A 444 -4.64 -48.15 -2.40
C THR A 444 -4.34 -46.65 -2.32
N ARG A 445 -3.87 -46.11 -3.43
CA ARG A 445 -3.63 -44.66 -3.56
C ARG A 445 -4.72 -44.07 -4.44
N VAL A 446 -5.22 -42.89 -4.05
CA VAL A 446 -6.15 -42.09 -4.84
C VAL A 446 -5.42 -40.80 -5.23
N LEU A 447 -5.43 -40.46 -6.49
CA LEU A 447 -4.72 -39.28 -7.02
C LEU A 447 -5.72 -38.28 -7.60
N ALA A 448 -5.56 -37.01 -7.22
CA ALA A 448 -6.36 -35.88 -7.70
C ALA A 448 -5.74 -35.21 -8.93
N HIS A 449 -4.46 -35.44 -9.18
CA HIS A 449 -3.68 -34.77 -10.22
C HIS A 449 -3.78 -33.23 -10.16
N PRO A 450 -3.28 -32.59 -9.10
CA PRO A 450 -3.47 -31.14 -8.82
C PRO A 450 -2.94 -30.24 -9.94
N ASP A 451 -1.94 -30.69 -10.69
CA ASP A 451 -1.30 -29.92 -11.78
C ASP A 451 -1.96 -30.16 -13.15
N GLN A 452 -2.96 -31.04 -13.25
CA GLN A 452 -3.69 -31.24 -14.48
C GLN A 452 -4.56 -30.02 -14.83
N GLU A 453 -4.61 -29.71 -16.12
CA GLU A 453 -5.41 -28.59 -16.65
C GLU A 453 -6.92 -28.86 -16.55
N VAL A 454 -7.73 -27.82 -16.51
CA VAL A 454 -9.18 -27.89 -16.38
C VAL A 454 -9.83 -27.43 -17.68
N THR A 455 -10.71 -28.27 -18.26
CA THR A 455 -11.50 -27.92 -19.45
C THR A 455 -12.72 -27.07 -19.07
N SER A 456 -13.27 -26.35 -20.03
CA SER A 456 -14.48 -25.53 -19.86
C SER A 456 -15.70 -26.34 -19.42
N ALA A 457 -15.89 -27.55 -20.03
CA ALA A 457 -16.97 -28.45 -19.63
C ALA A 457 -16.86 -28.90 -18.17
N LYS A 458 -15.62 -29.25 -17.75
CA LYS A 458 -15.38 -29.66 -16.36
C LYS A 458 -15.60 -28.51 -15.37
N ALA A 459 -15.15 -27.30 -15.71
CA ALA A 459 -15.37 -26.09 -14.90
C ALA A 459 -16.86 -25.80 -14.73
N ILE A 460 -17.64 -25.84 -15.81
CA ILE A 460 -19.09 -25.64 -15.80
C ILE A 460 -19.78 -26.69 -14.93
N LYS A 461 -19.39 -27.97 -15.07
CA LYS A 461 -19.92 -29.06 -14.23
C LYS A 461 -19.68 -28.80 -12.74
N ILE A 462 -18.46 -28.40 -12.36
CA ILE A 462 -18.11 -28.09 -10.97
C ILE A 462 -18.93 -26.92 -10.44
N ILE A 463 -18.99 -25.82 -11.17
CA ILE A 463 -19.73 -24.62 -10.76
C ILE A 463 -21.23 -24.94 -10.63
N SER A 464 -21.82 -25.64 -11.64
CA SER A 464 -23.22 -26.03 -11.58
C SER A 464 -23.56 -26.93 -10.40
N GLY A 465 -22.67 -27.88 -10.09
CA GLY A 465 -22.81 -28.75 -8.93
C GLY A 465 -22.73 -28.02 -7.60
N LEU A 466 -21.84 -27.03 -7.48
CA LEU A 466 -21.70 -26.21 -6.28
C LEU A 466 -22.88 -25.27 -6.06
N LEU A 467 -23.41 -24.67 -7.13
CA LEU A 467 -24.54 -23.74 -7.08
C LEU A 467 -25.89 -24.44 -7.11
N GLN A 468 -25.95 -25.73 -7.45
CA GLN A 468 -27.18 -26.51 -7.69
C GLN A 468 -28.08 -25.89 -8.78
N GLU A 469 -27.48 -25.13 -9.71
CA GLU A 469 -28.13 -24.43 -10.80
C GLU A 469 -27.44 -24.68 -12.14
N LYS A 470 -28.17 -24.58 -13.26
CA LYS A 470 -27.55 -24.60 -14.58
C LYS A 470 -26.77 -23.32 -14.84
N VAL A 471 -25.45 -23.44 -14.93
CA VAL A 471 -24.57 -22.36 -15.35
C VAL A 471 -24.81 -22.06 -16.84
N GLN A 472 -24.85 -20.80 -17.22
CA GLN A 472 -24.88 -20.40 -18.63
C GLN A 472 -23.68 -20.99 -19.37
N VAL A 473 -23.95 -21.53 -20.57
CA VAL A 473 -22.94 -22.18 -21.39
C VAL A 473 -21.85 -21.17 -21.76
N TRP A 474 -20.61 -21.51 -21.47
CA TRP A 474 -19.46 -20.76 -21.96
C TRP A 474 -19.44 -20.80 -23.49
N PRO A 475 -19.26 -19.67 -24.20
CA PRO A 475 -19.47 -19.61 -25.66
C PRO A 475 -18.41 -20.35 -26.50
N LYS A 476 -17.43 -21.03 -25.88
CA LYS A 476 -16.39 -21.76 -26.55
C LYS A 476 -16.58 -23.28 -26.42
N PRO A 477 -16.13 -24.08 -27.41
CA PRO A 477 -16.15 -25.54 -27.32
C PRO A 477 -15.31 -26.03 -26.13
N ASP A 478 -15.43 -27.32 -25.79
CA ASP A 478 -14.70 -27.91 -24.68
C ASP A 478 -13.18 -27.88 -24.91
N THR A 479 -12.55 -26.87 -24.33
CA THR A 479 -11.11 -26.61 -24.40
C THR A 479 -10.57 -26.33 -22.99
N ASN A 480 -9.27 -26.52 -22.82
CA ASN A 480 -8.62 -26.11 -21.56
C ASN A 480 -8.78 -24.59 -21.34
N LEU A 481 -9.17 -24.23 -20.14
CA LEU A 481 -9.34 -22.82 -19.75
C LEU A 481 -8.01 -22.18 -19.40
N THR A 482 -7.86 -20.94 -19.82
CA THR A 482 -6.81 -20.08 -19.26
C THR A 482 -7.22 -19.58 -17.88
N ARG A 483 -6.26 -19.12 -17.10
CA ARG A 483 -6.48 -18.51 -15.78
C ARG A 483 -7.44 -17.31 -15.85
N GLY A 484 -7.30 -16.49 -16.91
CA GLY A 484 -8.21 -15.36 -17.17
C GLY A 484 -9.63 -15.78 -17.45
N GLU A 485 -9.83 -16.81 -18.29
CA GLU A 485 -11.14 -17.36 -18.61
C GLU A 485 -11.81 -18.03 -17.41
N ALA A 486 -11.05 -18.76 -16.60
CA ALA A 486 -11.56 -19.36 -15.37
C ALA A 486 -12.03 -18.27 -14.39
N ALA A 487 -11.27 -17.18 -14.25
CA ALA A 487 -11.67 -16.04 -13.41
C ALA A 487 -12.96 -15.40 -13.90
N GLN A 488 -13.10 -15.15 -15.21
CA GLN A 488 -14.32 -14.59 -15.80
C GLN A 488 -15.54 -15.49 -15.56
N LEU A 489 -15.40 -16.79 -15.81
CA LEU A 489 -16.48 -17.75 -15.63
C LEU A 489 -17.00 -17.75 -14.19
N ILE A 490 -16.10 -17.79 -13.20
CA ILE A 490 -16.46 -17.80 -11.79
C ILE A 490 -17.10 -16.44 -11.37
N TYR A 491 -16.51 -15.33 -11.82
CA TYR A 491 -17.00 -13.99 -11.47
C TYR A 491 -18.42 -13.73 -12.01
N GLN A 492 -18.70 -14.14 -13.25
CA GLN A 492 -20.03 -14.01 -13.84
C GLN A 492 -21.11 -14.76 -13.03
N GLN A 493 -20.79 -15.93 -12.49
CA GLN A 493 -21.73 -16.68 -11.67
C GLN A 493 -21.96 -16.03 -10.29
N ASN A 494 -20.91 -15.47 -9.70
CA ASN A 494 -21.02 -14.76 -8.43
C ASN A 494 -21.85 -13.47 -8.55
N ASP A 495 -21.66 -12.70 -9.63
CA ASP A 495 -22.44 -11.49 -9.91
C ASP A 495 -23.94 -11.79 -10.10
N MET A 496 -24.28 -12.86 -10.83
CA MET A 496 -25.66 -13.30 -11.01
C MET A 496 -26.31 -13.73 -9.70
N ASN A 497 -25.62 -14.50 -8.86
CA ASN A 497 -26.14 -14.93 -7.55
C ASN A 497 -26.35 -13.76 -6.59
N ASN A 498 -25.48 -12.76 -6.61
CA ASN A 498 -25.64 -11.57 -5.77
C ASN A 498 -26.83 -10.71 -6.23
N ARG A 499 -27.06 -10.60 -7.53
CA ARG A 499 -28.25 -9.89 -8.08
C ARG A 499 -29.56 -10.59 -7.72
N VAL A 500 -29.60 -11.92 -7.76
CA VAL A 500 -30.78 -12.70 -7.35
C VAL A 500 -31.06 -12.52 -5.86
N LYS A 501 -30.02 -12.60 -5.01
CA LYS A 501 -30.18 -12.40 -3.54
C LYS A 501 -30.57 -10.97 -3.16
N SER A 502 -30.28 -9.97 -3.98
CA SER A 502 -30.68 -8.57 -3.74
C SER A 502 -32.11 -8.26 -4.19
N LEU A 503 -32.79 -9.18 -4.88
CA LEU A 503 -34.18 -9.05 -5.31
C LEU A 503 -35.17 -9.69 -4.31
N TYR A 504 -34.67 -10.36 -3.31
CA TYR A 504 -35.44 -10.96 -2.21
C TYR A 504 -34.94 -10.41 -0.86
#